data_d62d9c557045abfaa6c6d5d17c322556
#
_entry.id   d62d9c557045abfaa6c6d5d17c322556
#
_cell.length_a   1.000
_cell.length_b   1.000
_cell.length_c   1.000
_cell.angle_alpha   90.00
_cell.angle_beta   90.00
_cell.angle_gamma   90.00
#
_symmetry.space_group_name_H-M   'P 1'
#
loop_
_entity.id
_entity.type
_entity.pdbx_description
1 polymer ?
#
loop_
_entity_poly.entity_id
_entity_poly.type
_entity_poly.pdbx_seq_one_letter_code
_entity_poly.pdbx_strand_id
1 'polypeptide(L)'
;MRPDNPRTATAASTNLAGKPPVMKILYAAAFAICLLLPGFTAQARTDDRNKEMNIESGAQSGSFLGDGVITLSNNVIITQGTLEIRAAQADIHMKDGEAVRAVFSGKQATMKQQLDDGSWMNARADKIDYDIKGEVIVLTGNYLVESAQGINSGQKMTYNTRTGEMNSGGDGGRVRTVIPPKNKTPAPAAKPAPTKTTVPTAGSKK
;
A
#
# COMPACT_ATOMS: atom_id res chain seq x y z
N MET A 1 8.29 -81.94 -0.83
CA MET A 1 9.04 -82.64 -1.90
C MET A 1 9.86 -81.61 -2.63
N ARG A 2 11.16 -81.59 -2.41
CA ARG A 2 12.22 -81.08 -3.28
C ARG A 2 12.33 -82.09 -4.42
N PRO A 3 13.06 -81.88 -5.51
CA PRO A 3 14.21 -81.00 -5.84
C PRO A 3 14.12 -80.39 -7.26
N ASP A 4 14.98 -79.71 -7.93
CA ASP A 4 16.42 -79.53 -7.95
C ASP A 4 16.84 -78.42 -8.92
N ASN A 5 17.92 -77.75 -8.61
CA ASN A 5 18.77 -77.00 -9.52
C ASN A 5 19.65 -78.00 -10.38
N PRO A 6 20.17 -77.68 -11.58
CA PRO A 6 21.46 -77.00 -11.61
C PRO A 6 21.87 -76.20 -12.87
N ARG A 7 22.82 -75.25 -12.61
CA ARG A 7 24.13 -75.03 -13.32
C ARG A 7 24.18 -74.36 -14.70
N THR A 8 24.81 -73.27 -14.68
CA THR A 8 26.15 -72.83 -15.20
C THR A 8 26.24 -72.56 -16.68
N ALA A 9 26.69 -71.35 -17.00
CA ALA A 9 27.87 -71.18 -17.87
C ALA A 9 28.35 -69.73 -17.89
N THR A 10 29.55 -69.54 -17.51
CA THR A 10 30.52 -68.47 -17.68
C THR A 10 30.77 -68.19 -19.15
N ALA A 11 30.83 -66.91 -19.54
CA ALA A 11 31.77 -66.51 -20.63
C ALA A 11 32.12 -65.01 -20.45
N ALA A 12 33.36 -64.77 -20.50
CA ALA A 12 34.14 -63.59 -20.22
C ALA A 12 34.14 -62.54 -21.33
N SER A 13 34.57 -61.31 -20.93
CA SER A 13 35.43 -60.42 -21.69
C SER A 13 34.81 -59.61 -22.84
N THR A 14 34.79 -58.29 -22.73
CA THR A 14 35.86 -57.51 -23.37
C THR A 14 35.71 -56.03 -22.97
N ASN A 15 36.76 -55.53 -22.44
CA ASN A 15 37.04 -54.12 -22.08
C ASN A 15 37.13 -53.30 -23.39
N LEU A 16 36.35 -52.25 -23.53
CA LEU A 16 36.62 -51.16 -24.46
C LEU A 16 36.46 -49.82 -23.73
N ALA A 17 37.62 -49.31 -23.37
CA ALA A 17 37.80 -47.95 -22.91
C ALA A 17 37.34 -46.94 -23.98
N GLY A 18 36.18 -46.35 -23.81
CA GLY A 18 35.70 -45.21 -24.58
C GLY A 18 35.84 -43.94 -23.75
N LYS A 19 36.75 -43.04 -24.13
CA LYS A 19 36.93 -41.70 -23.55
C LYS A 19 35.59 -40.98 -23.43
N PRO A 20 35.24 -40.36 -22.27
CA PRO A 20 34.07 -39.51 -22.19
C PRO A 20 34.28 -38.25 -23.05
N PRO A 21 33.31 -37.84 -23.85
CA PRO A 21 33.41 -36.59 -24.60
C PRO A 21 33.37 -35.42 -23.64
N VAL A 22 34.49 -34.73 -23.52
CA VAL A 22 34.69 -33.50 -22.70
C VAL A 22 33.69 -32.39 -23.01
N MET A 23 32.88 -32.52 -24.08
CA MET A 23 31.91 -31.54 -24.53
C MET A 23 30.57 -31.54 -23.74
N LYS A 24 30.27 -32.60 -22.95
CA LYS A 24 29.05 -32.67 -22.14
C LYS A 24 29.20 -32.03 -20.75
N ILE A 25 30.40 -31.78 -20.28
CA ILE A 25 30.67 -31.19 -18.98
C ILE A 25 30.53 -29.64 -19.01
N LEU A 26 30.78 -29.02 -20.19
CA LEU A 26 30.65 -27.55 -20.33
C LEU A 26 29.20 -27.05 -20.28
N TYR A 27 28.22 -27.84 -20.69
CA TYR A 27 26.81 -27.43 -20.65
C TYR A 27 26.17 -27.62 -19.27
N ALA A 28 26.68 -28.49 -18.44
CA ALA A 28 26.21 -28.69 -17.08
C ALA A 28 26.64 -27.55 -16.15
N ALA A 29 27.80 -26.95 -16.39
CA ALA A 29 28.27 -25.79 -15.60
C ALA A 29 27.56 -24.47 -15.96
N ALA A 30 27.09 -24.30 -17.20
CA ALA A 30 26.37 -23.11 -17.64
C ALA A 30 24.91 -23.05 -17.09
N PHE A 31 24.31 -24.23 -16.82
CA PHE A 31 22.93 -24.29 -16.30
C PHE A 31 22.84 -24.05 -14.76
N ALA A 32 23.94 -24.31 -14.05
CA ALA A 32 23.99 -24.11 -12.59
C ALA A 32 24.17 -22.62 -12.17
N ILE A 33 24.68 -21.76 -13.06
CA ILE A 33 24.91 -20.33 -12.78
C ILE A 33 23.63 -19.49 -12.93
N CYS A 34 22.60 -19.98 -13.62
CA CYS A 34 21.35 -19.23 -13.83
C CYS A 34 20.38 -19.29 -12.62
N LEU A 35 20.70 -20.07 -11.56
CA LEU A 35 19.85 -20.26 -10.38
C LEU A 35 20.24 -19.39 -9.17
N LEU A 36 21.23 -18.51 -9.33
CA LEU A 36 21.71 -17.59 -8.27
C LEU A 36 21.45 -16.11 -8.58
N LEU A 37 20.44 -15.81 -9.42
CA LEU A 37 19.89 -14.47 -9.42
C LEU A 37 19.11 -14.32 -8.10
N PRO A 38 19.50 -13.40 -7.19
CA PRO A 38 18.64 -13.06 -6.09
C PRO A 38 17.36 -12.56 -6.73
N GLY A 39 16.27 -13.33 -6.56
CA GLY A 39 14.94 -12.85 -6.89
C GLY A 39 14.76 -11.54 -6.16
N PHE A 40 14.69 -10.43 -6.87
CA PHE A 40 14.12 -9.20 -6.34
C PHE A 40 12.67 -9.56 -6.02
N THR A 41 12.44 -10.02 -4.81
CA THR A 41 11.10 -10.04 -4.25
C THR A 41 10.70 -8.57 -4.20
N ALA A 42 9.81 -8.15 -5.07
CA ALA A 42 9.06 -6.92 -4.90
C ALA A 42 8.33 -7.07 -3.56
N GLN A 43 8.94 -6.58 -2.48
CA GLN A 43 8.30 -6.48 -1.19
C GLN A 43 7.31 -5.33 -1.29
N ALA A 44 6.09 -5.69 -1.67
CA ALA A 44 4.95 -4.83 -1.47
C ALA A 44 4.93 -4.36 -0.01
N ARG A 45 4.59 -3.12 0.22
CA ARG A 45 4.51 -2.39 1.49
C ARG A 45 3.72 -3.03 2.62
N THR A 46 3.96 -4.29 2.88
CA THR A 46 3.70 -4.96 4.15
C THR A 46 4.35 -4.21 5.34
N ASP A 47 5.30 -3.33 5.03
CA ASP A 47 6.16 -2.69 6.01
C ASP A 47 5.44 -1.59 6.82
N ASP A 48 4.50 -0.85 6.23
CA ASP A 48 3.78 0.22 6.95
C ASP A 48 2.86 -0.32 8.05
N ARG A 49 2.26 -1.49 7.85
CA ARG A 49 1.36 -2.14 8.82
C ARG A 49 2.05 -2.63 10.08
N ASN A 50 3.34 -2.92 9.98
CA ASN A 50 4.16 -3.36 11.09
C ASN A 50 4.82 -2.18 11.83
N LYS A 51 4.58 -0.94 11.36
CA LYS A 51 5.06 0.26 12.04
C LYS A 51 4.13 0.63 13.19
N GLU A 52 4.68 1.30 14.16
CA GLU A 52 3.94 1.89 15.26
C GLU A 52 2.85 2.83 14.74
N MET A 53 1.65 2.72 15.33
CA MET A 53 0.56 3.64 15.07
C MET A 53 0.60 4.77 16.11
N ASN A 54 0.82 5.99 15.67
CA ASN A 54 0.78 7.18 16.50
C ASN A 54 -0.55 7.88 16.34
N ILE A 55 -1.15 8.29 17.47
CA ILE A 55 -2.45 8.98 17.55
C ILE A 55 -2.26 10.30 18.29
N GLU A 56 -2.60 11.40 17.64
CA GLU A 56 -2.58 12.75 18.19
C GLU A 56 -3.99 13.35 18.13
N SER A 57 -4.41 14.04 19.18
CA SER A 57 -5.69 14.75 19.23
C SER A 57 -5.68 15.84 20.31
N GLY A 58 -6.51 16.86 20.17
CA GLY A 58 -6.66 17.90 21.20
C GLY A 58 -7.46 17.46 22.41
N ALA A 59 -8.33 16.44 22.26
CA ALA A 59 -9.09 15.85 23.36
C ALA A 59 -9.37 14.37 23.07
N GLN A 60 -9.45 13.59 24.14
CA GLN A 60 -9.69 12.15 24.11
C GLN A 60 -10.60 11.75 25.26
N SER A 61 -11.55 10.84 24.97
CA SER A 61 -12.39 10.18 25.97
C SER A 61 -12.54 8.69 25.65
N GLY A 62 -12.66 7.85 26.68
CA GLY A 62 -12.73 6.41 26.55
C GLY A 62 -11.53 5.72 27.21
N SER A 63 -11.45 4.38 27.05
CA SER A 63 -10.39 3.56 27.63
C SER A 63 -9.73 2.72 26.55
N PHE A 64 -8.41 2.61 26.59
CA PHE A 64 -7.63 1.67 25.78
C PHE A 64 -7.59 0.25 26.37
N LEU A 65 -8.20 0.05 27.55
CA LEU A 65 -8.23 -1.24 28.22
C LEU A 65 -9.55 -1.95 27.93
N GLY A 66 -9.46 -3.15 27.34
CA GLY A 66 -10.62 -3.99 27.04
C GLY A 66 -11.39 -3.54 25.79
N ASP A 67 -12.68 -3.80 25.79
CA ASP A 67 -13.60 -3.48 24.71
C ASP A 67 -14.22 -2.08 24.91
N GLY A 68 -14.44 -1.35 23.81
CA GLY A 68 -15.08 -0.05 23.87
C GLY A 68 -14.77 0.83 22.68
N VAL A 69 -15.15 2.09 22.82
CA VAL A 69 -14.86 3.13 21.82
C VAL A 69 -14.09 4.27 22.49
N ILE A 70 -13.01 4.66 21.86
CA ILE A 70 -12.25 5.85 22.23
C ILE A 70 -12.61 6.94 21.22
N THR A 71 -13.19 8.03 21.72
CA THR A 71 -13.51 9.20 20.90
C THR A 71 -12.37 10.21 21.00
N LEU A 72 -11.82 10.57 19.87
CA LEU A 72 -10.79 11.58 19.67
C LEU A 72 -11.41 12.80 19.00
N SER A 73 -11.05 14.00 19.43
CA SER A 73 -11.56 15.24 18.84
C SER A 73 -10.51 16.35 18.85
N ASN A 74 -10.81 17.43 18.11
CA ASN A 74 -9.95 18.60 17.96
C ASN A 74 -8.63 18.25 17.25
N ASN A 75 -8.68 18.23 15.92
CA ASN A 75 -7.52 18.00 15.04
C ASN A 75 -6.85 16.64 15.28
N VAL A 76 -7.58 15.58 14.98
CA VAL A 76 -7.08 14.20 15.06
C VAL A 76 -6.10 13.92 13.92
N ILE A 77 -4.94 13.37 14.26
CA ILE A 77 -3.92 12.91 13.33
C ILE A 77 -3.56 11.49 13.72
N ILE A 78 -3.67 10.57 12.78
CA ILE A 78 -3.20 9.18 12.96
C ILE A 78 -2.16 8.90 11.90
N THR A 79 -1.02 8.36 12.31
CA THR A 79 0.06 7.96 11.41
C THR A 79 0.49 6.52 11.66
N GLN A 80 0.75 5.79 10.58
CA GLN A 80 1.33 4.44 10.62
C GLN A 80 2.21 4.23 9.37
N GLY A 81 3.52 4.22 9.55
CA GLY A 81 4.44 4.23 8.43
C GLY A 81 4.25 5.46 7.55
N THR A 82 3.88 5.27 6.28
CA THR A 82 3.59 6.37 5.35
C THR A 82 2.12 6.79 5.32
N LEU A 83 1.23 5.99 5.93
CA LEU A 83 -0.19 6.35 6.09
C LEU A 83 -0.34 7.49 7.10
N GLU A 84 -1.02 8.54 6.69
CA GLU A 84 -1.45 9.66 7.55
C GLU A 84 -2.93 9.93 7.31
N ILE A 85 -3.73 9.96 8.37
CA ILE A 85 -5.14 10.34 8.33
C ILE A 85 -5.36 11.53 9.24
N ARG A 86 -6.05 12.57 8.75
CA ARG A 86 -6.43 13.77 9.49
C ARG A 86 -7.93 13.96 9.47
N ALA A 87 -8.51 14.28 10.62
CA ALA A 87 -9.94 14.51 10.76
C ALA A 87 -10.25 15.49 11.91
N ALA A 88 -11.47 16.00 11.96
CA ALA A 88 -11.92 16.77 13.12
C ALA A 88 -12.19 15.86 14.33
N GLN A 89 -12.70 14.67 14.08
CA GLN A 89 -13.03 13.65 15.07
C GLN A 89 -12.70 12.26 14.55
N ALA A 90 -12.34 11.33 15.46
CA ALA A 90 -12.23 9.91 15.16
C ALA A 90 -12.78 9.07 16.33
N ASP A 91 -13.45 7.97 15.99
CA ASP A 91 -13.90 6.95 16.92
C ASP A 91 -13.08 5.67 16.68
N ILE A 92 -12.29 5.28 17.66
CA ILE A 92 -11.45 4.08 17.62
C ILE A 92 -12.17 2.98 18.40
N HIS A 93 -12.56 1.92 17.69
CA HIS A 93 -13.18 0.74 18.29
C HIS A 93 -12.10 -0.23 18.76
N MET A 94 -12.12 -0.51 20.04
CA MET A 94 -11.23 -1.45 20.71
C MET A 94 -11.92 -2.79 20.93
N LYS A 95 -11.20 -3.87 20.73
CA LYS A 95 -11.61 -5.24 21.08
C LYS A 95 -10.43 -6.01 21.61
N ASP A 96 -10.60 -6.65 22.76
CA ASP A 96 -9.54 -7.40 23.45
C ASP A 96 -8.25 -6.55 23.69
N GLY A 97 -8.41 -5.23 23.89
CA GLY A 97 -7.29 -4.29 24.04
C GLY A 97 -6.59 -3.88 22.73
N GLU A 98 -7.09 -4.31 21.57
CA GLU A 98 -6.55 -3.94 20.26
C GLU A 98 -7.50 -3.02 19.50
N ALA A 99 -6.95 -2.06 18.74
CA ALA A 99 -7.74 -1.26 17.82
C ALA A 99 -8.14 -2.11 16.61
N VAL A 100 -9.45 -2.29 16.40
CA VAL A 100 -9.99 -3.12 15.29
C VAL A 100 -10.58 -2.30 14.17
N ARG A 101 -11.04 -1.07 14.45
CA ARG A 101 -11.65 -0.16 13.47
C ARG A 101 -11.46 1.28 13.90
N ALA A 102 -11.26 2.17 12.93
CA ALA A 102 -11.20 3.60 13.15
C ALA A 102 -12.14 4.32 12.19
N VAL A 103 -13.00 5.19 12.71
CA VAL A 103 -13.98 5.97 11.93
C VAL A 103 -13.65 7.43 12.07
N PHE A 104 -13.30 8.08 10.97
CA PHE A 104 -12.92 9.48 10.89
C PHE A 104 -14.04 10.30 10.27
N SER A 105 -14.34 11.44 10.86
CA SER A 105 -15.39 12.35 10.41
C SER A 105 -15.00 13.82 10.58
N GLY A 106 -15.75 14.71 9.90
CA GLY A 106 -15.55 16.15 9.95
C GLY A 106 -15.69 16.81 8.59
N LYS A 107 -15.30 18.08 8.50
CA LYS A 107 -15.34 18.82 7.22
C LYS A 107 -14.25 18.32 6.28
N GLN A 108 -14.48 17.16 5.67
CA GLN A 108 -13.57 16.31 4.90
C GLN A 108 -12.37 15.81 5.72
N ALA A 109 -12.45 14.54 6.12
CA ALA A 109 -11.29 13.81 6.55
C ALA A 109 -10.35 13.60 5.34
N THR A 110 -9.05 13.64 5.58
CA THR A 110 -8.02 13.45 4.55
C THR A 110 -7.14 12.26 4.88
N MET A 111 -6.66 11.58 3.85
CA MET A 111 -5.73 10.46 3.95
C MET A 111 -4.60 10.65 2.95
N LYS A 112 -3.40 10.33 3.36
CA LYS A 112 -2.22 10.31 2.52
C LYS A 112 -1.45 9.01 2.75
N GLN A 113 -1.02 8.36 1.68
CA GLN A 113 -0.22 7.13 1.74
C GLN A 113 0.70 7.07 0.52
N GLN A 114 1.87 6.53 0.71
CA GLN A 114 2.75 6.26 -0.41
C GLN A 114 2.40 4.87 -1.00
N LEU A 115 2.30 4.66 -2.28
CA LEU A 115 2.04 3.40 -2.96
C LEU A 115 3.33 2.57 -3.15
N ASP A 116 3.19 1.32 -3.59
CA ASP A 116 4.32 0.40 -3.78
C ASP A 116 5.33 0.88 -4.82
N ASP A 117 4.89 1.67 -5.81
CA ASP A 117 5.75 2.31 -6.82
C ASP A 117 6.48 3.57 -6.28
N GLY A 118 6.32 3.88 -5.00
CA GLY A 118 6.89 5.08 -4.35
C GLY A 118 6.11 6.36 -4.59
N SER A 119 5.11 6.37 -5.45
CA SER A 119 4.23 7.52 -5.66
C SER A 119 3.32 7.76 -4.46
N TRP A 120 2.78 8.97 -4.36
CA TRP A 120 1.84 9.32 -3.30
C TRP A 120 0.40 9.23 -3.78
N MET A 121 -0.45 8.66 -2.93
CA MET A 121 -1.90 8.74 -3.02
C MET A 121 -2.41 9.70 -1.95
N ASN A 122 -3.25 10.65 -2.35
CA ASN A 122 -3.98 11.53 -1.46
C ASN A 122 -5.48 11.27 -1.63
N ALA A 123 -6.20 11.18 -0.52
CA ALA A 123 -7.64 10.99 -0.53
C ALA A 123 -8.31 11.95 0.45
N ARG A 124 -9.58 12.28 0.17
CA ARG A 124 -10.45 13.01 1.08
C ARG A 124 -11.88 12.50 0.94
N ALA A 125 -12.65 12.56 2.03
CA ALA A 125 -14.05 12.18 2.05
C ALA A 125 -14.74 12.83 3.27
N ASP A 126 -16.07 12.87 3.28
CA ASP A 126 -16.83 13.33 4.45
C ASP A 126 -16.65 12.35 5.62
N LYS A 127 -16.47 11.07 5.32
CA LYS A 127 -16.17 10.00 6.29
C LYS A 127 -15.15 9.04 5.73
N ILE A 128 -14.16 8.67 6.53
CA ILE A 128 -13.20 7.59 6.28
C ILE A 128 -13.42 6.53 7.36
N ASP A 129 -13.66 5.29 6.96
CA ASP A 129 -13.91 4.15 7.82
C ASP A 129 -12.84 3.10 7.55
N TYR A 130 -11.95 2.88 8.48
CA TYR A 130 -10.83 1.96 8.36
C TYR A 130 -11.07 0.72 9.23
N ASP A 131 -11.37 -0.41 8.59
CA ASP A 131 -11.28 -1.73 9.20
C ASP A 131 -9.81 -2.14 9.25
N ILE A 132 -9.22 -2.04 10.44
CA ILE A 132 -7.79 -2.27 10.66
C ILE A 132 -7.45 -3.76 10.47
N LYS A 133 -8.30 -4.67 10.96
CA LYS A 133 -8.10 -6.12 10.81
C LYS A 133 -8.34 -6.61 9.38
N GLY A 134 -9.38 -6.08 8.73
CA GLY A 134 -9.71 -6.40 7.35
C GLY A 134 -8.82 -5.69 6.33
N GLU A 135 -8.01 -4.71 6.78
CA GLU A 135 -7.15 -3.90 5.90
C GLU A 135 -7.93 -3.19 4.79
N VAL A 136 -9.14 -2.73 5.13
CA VAL A 136 -10.06 -2.09 4.19
C VAL A 136 -10.42 -0.69 4.66
N ILE A 137 -10.25 0.29 3.78
CA ILE A 137 -10.68 1.67 3.98
C ILE A 137 -11.89 1.94 3.11
N VAL A 138 -12.97 2.46 3.70
CA VAL A 138 -14.17 2.91 2.99
C VAL A 138 -14.26 4.42 3.07
N LEU A 139 -14.20 5.08 1.93
CA LEU A 139 -14.43 6.51 1.76
C LEU A 139 -15.90 6.73 1.44
N THR A 140 -16.58 7.60 2.17
CA THR A 140 -18.00 7.89 1.98
C THR A 140 -18.26 9.39 1.99
N GLY A 141 -19.07 9.85 1.05
CA GLY A 141 -19.46 11.25 0.87
C GLY A 141 -18.39 12.07 0.16
N ASN A 142 -18.68 12.54 -1.04
CA ASN A 142 -17.85 13.48 -1.82
C ASN A 142 -16.36 13.09 -1.84
N TYR A 143 -16.06 11.79 -1.98
CA TYR A 143 -14.67 11.37 -1.98
C TYR A 143 -13.94 11.84 -3.24
N LEU A 144 -12.66 12.13 -3.07
CA LEU A 144 -11.69 12.36 -4.12
C LEU A 144 -10.41 11.61 -3.77
N VAL A 145 -9.90 10.83 -4.72
CA VAL A 145 -8.59 10.15 -4.63
C VAL A 145 -7.73 10.63 -5.79
N GLU A 146 -6.53 11.10 -5.47
CA GLU A 146 -5.53 11.58 -6.41
C GLU A 146 -4.25 10.74 -6.28
N SER A 147 -3.75 10.26 -7.39
CA SER A 147 -2.51 9.49 -7.47
C SER A 147 -1.78 9.76 -8.78
N ALA A 148 -0.60 9.19 -8.96
CA ALA A 148 0.12 9.25 -10.24
C ALA A 148 -0.68 8.61 -11.40
N GLN A 149 -1.57 7.64 -11.09
CA GLN A 149 -2.42 6.95 -12.06
C GLN A 149 -3.63 7.79 -12.49
N GLY A 150 -3.98 8.83 -11.72
CA GLY A 150 -5.09 9.71 -12.04
C GLY A 150 -5.90 10.16 -10.85
N ILE A 151 -7.09 10.65 -11.16
CA ILE A 151 -8.06 11.16 -10.18
C ILE A 151 -9.33 10.31 -10.27
N ASN A 152 -9.83 9.88 -9.11
CA ASN A 152 -11.10 9.18 -9.01
C ASN A 152 -11.99 9.89 -7.97
N SER A 153 -13.26 10.10 -8.27
CA SER A 153 -14.20 10.80 -7.39
C SER A 153 -15.63 10.26 -7.50
N GLY A 154 -16.39 10.38 -6.40
CA GLY A 154 -17.77 9.88 -6.30
C GLY A 154 -18.30 9.96 -4.88
N GLN A 155 -19.27 9.10 -4.57
CA GLN A 155 -19.91 9.07 -3.25
C GLN A 155 -19.36 7.97 -2.34
N LYS A 156 -18.93 6.84 -2.91
CA LYS A 156 -18.39 5.72 -2.14
C LYS A 156 -17.24 5.05 -2.88
N MET A 157 -16.17 4.76 -2.14
CA MET A 157 -15.03 3.96 -2.59
C MET A 157 -14.59 3.02 -1.47
N THR A 158 -14.24 1.81 -1.83
CA THR A 158 -13.58 0.83 -0.96
C THR A 158 -12.15 0.63 -1.46
N TYR A 159 -11.18 0.74 -0.58
CA TYR A 159 -9.75 0.58 -0.85
C TYR A 159 -9.18 -0.52 0.04
N ASN A 160 -8.59 -1.54 -0.54
CA ASN A 160 -7.87 -2.58 0.21
C ASN A 160 -6.39 -2.16 0.32
N THR A 161 -5.92 -1.89 1.54
CA THR A 161 -4.56 -1.38 1.79
C THR A 161 -3.47 -2.44 1.55
N ARG A 162 -3.83 -3.73 1.54
CA ARG A 162 -2.92 -4.84 1.29
C ARG A 162 -2.69 -5.08 -0.20
N THR A 163 -3.79 -5.09 -0.98
CA THR A 163 -3.74 -5.41 -2.43
C THR A 163 -3.65 -4.18 -3.31
N GLY A 164 -3.90 -2.98 -2.77
CA GLY A 164 -4.02 -1.74 -3.54
C GLY A 164 -5.30 -1.66 -4.39
N GLU A 165 -6.22 -2.62 -4.25
CA GLU A 165 -7.45 -2.68 -5.02
C GLU A 165 -8.44 -1.59 -4.60
N MET A 166 -9.02 -0.90 -5.59
CA MET A 166 -10.01 0.16 -5.40
C MET A 166 -11.31 -0.21 -6.11
N ASN A 167 -12.41 -0.23 -5.36
CA ASN A 167 -13.76 -0.41 -5.87
C ASN A 167 -14.59 0.83 -5.61
N SER A 168 -15.15 1.43 -6.66
CA SER A 168 -15.85 2.71 -6.61
C SER A 168 -17.29 2.58 -7.08
N GLY A 169 -18.23 3.28 -6.41
CA GLY A 169 -19.66 3.27 -6.75
C GLY A 169 -20.45 2.24 -5.96
N GLY A 170 -21.59 1.80 -6.53
CA GLY A 170 -22.50 0.85 -5.88
C GLY A 170 -23.55 1.47 -4.96
N ASP A 171 -23.61 2.81 -4.89
CA ASP A 171 -24.56 3.61 -4.09
C ASP A 171 -25.56 4.40 -4.94
N GLY A 172 -25.61 4.12 -6.26
CA GLY A 172 -26.43 4.83 -7.24
C GLY A 172 -25.85 6.16 -7.72
N GLY A 173 -24.72 6.60 -7.13
CA GLY A 173 -23.99 7.81 -7.57
C GLY A 173 -23.10 7.56 -8.79
N ARG A 174 -22.70 8.65 -9.45
CA ARG A 174 -21.75 8.56 -10.57
C ARG A 174 -20.32 8.59 -10.06
N VAL A 175 -19.49 7.71 -10.63
CA VAL A 175 -18.05 7.74 -10.45
C VAL A 175 -17.42 8.48 -11.62
N ARG A 176 -16.47 9.37 -11.34
CA ARG A 176 -15.67 10.05 -12.34
C ARG A 176 -14.21 9.66 -12.18
N THR A 177 -13.62 9.18 -13.27
CA THR A 177 -12.19 8.87 -13.35
C THR A 177 -11.54 9.75 -14.41
N VAL A 178 -10.40 10.35 -14.07
CA VAL A 178 -9.56 11.12 -15.00
C VAL A 178 -8.19 10.48 -15.04
N ILE A 179 -7.80 9.99 -16.21
CA ILE A 179 -6.50 9.33 -16.42
C ILE A 179 -5.60 10.33 -17.16
N PRO A 180 -4.41 10.69 -16.60
CA PRO A 180 -3.49 11.60 -17.28
C PRO A 180 -2.91 10.95 -18.55
N PRO A 181 -2.61 11.72 -19.60
CA PRO A 181 -1.92 11.19 -20.76
C PRO A 181 -0.50 10.71 -20.40
N LYS A 182 -0.05 9.62 -21.01
CA LYS A 182 1.25 8.97 -20.72
C LYS A 182 2.49 9.86 -20.93
N ASN A 183 2.36 10.98 -21.65
CA ASN A 183 3.45 11.88 -22.04
C ASN A 183 3.33 13.28 -21.41
N LYS A 184 3.04 13.39 -20.11
CA LYS A 184 3.21 14.69 -19.44
C LYS A 184 4.63 14.80 -18.91
N THR A 185 5.48 15.57 -19.60
CA THR A 185 6.62 16.27 -19.00
C THR A 185 6.08 17.05 -17.79
N PRO A 186 6.69 16.93 -16.59
CA PRO A 186 6.23 17.69 -15.42
C PRO A 186 6.20 19.18 -15.78
N ALA A 187 5.06 19.83 -15.63
CA ALA A 187 4.99 21.28 -15.77
C ALA A 187 5.94 21.90 -14.72
N PRO A 188 6.78 22.88 -15.10
CA PRO A 188 7.61 23.59 -14.14
C PRO A 188 6.71 24.16 -13.04
N ALA A 189 7.09 23.94 -11.78
CA ALA A 189 6.38 24.48 -10.62
C ALA A 189 6.09 25.97 -10.85
N ALA A 190 4.84 26.37 -10.82
CA ALA A 190 4.43 27.74 -10.98
C ALA A 190 5.17 28.60 -9.93
N LYS A 191 6.02 29.50 -10.45
CA LYS A 191 6.75 30.48 -9.65
C LYS A 191 5.72 31.32 -8.87
N PRO A 192 5.87 31.53 -7.56
CA PRO A 192 4.94 32.36 -6.81
C PRO A 192 4.81 33.73 -7.46
N ALA A 193 3.58 34.17 -7.70
CA ALA A 193 3.32 35.50 -8.23
C ALA A 193 3.87 36.57 -7.24
N PRO A 194 4.50 37.63 -7.74
CA PRO A 194 5.03 38.68 -6.87
C PRO A 194 3.89 39.37 -6.10
N THR A 195 3.95 39.32 -4.80
CA THR A 195 3.06 40.04 -3.89
C THR A 195 3.19 41.54 -4.18
N LYS A 196 2.12 42.16 -4.67
CA LYS A 196 2.06 43.62 -4.79
C LYS A 196 2.10 44.23 -3.40
N THR A 197 3.26 44.77 -3.03
CA THR A 197 3.39 45.63 -1.85
C THR A 197 2.66 46.93 -2.13
N THR A 198 1.52 47.12 -1.52
CA THR A 198 0.85 48.43 -1.46
C THR A 198 1.57 49.32 -0.46
N VAL A 199 2.27 50.31 -1.00
CA VAL A 199 2.87 51.40 -0.18
C VAL A 199 1.75 52.28 0.36
N PRO A 200 1.67 52.54 1.66
CA PRO A 200 0.71 53.52 2.16
C PRO A 200 1.18 54.95 1.84
N THR A 201 0.38 55.66 1.06
CA THR A 201 0.60 57.09 0.83
C THR A 201 0.34 57.88 2.13
N ALA A 202 1.38 58.51 2.65
CA ALA A 202 1.27 59.43 3.79
C ALA A 202 0.44 60.66 3.39
N GLY A 203 -0.67 60.89 4.10
CA GLY A 203 -1.50 62.08 3.97
C GLY A 203 -0.76 63.31 4.51
N SER A 204 -0.59 64.30 3.64
CA SER A 204 -0.12 65.64 4.03
C SER A 204 -1.25 66.41 4.64
N LYS A 205 -1.02 66.96 5.85
CA LYS A 205 -1.87 67.95 6.50
C LYS A 205 -1.76 69.30 5.79
N LYS A 206 -2.90 69.92 5.62
CA LYS A 206 -3.05 71.36 5.73
C LYS A 206 -4.47 71.67 6.25
#